data_1bcb35c860c4241c8ba3d35286a876f3
#
_entry.id   1bcb35c860c4241c8ba3d35286a876f3
#
_cell.length_a   1.000
_cell.length_b   1.000
_cell.length_c   1.000
_cell.angle_alpha   90.00
_cell.angle_beta   90.00
_cell.angle_gamma   90.00
#
_symmetry.space_group_name_H-M   'P 1'
#
loop_
_entity.id
_entity.type
_entity.pdbx_description
1 polymer ?
#
loop_
_entity_poly.entity_id
_entity_poly.type
_entity_poly.pdbx_seq_one_letter_code
_entity_poly.pdbx_strand_id
1 'polypeptide(L)'
;MIYIDINKFVPSQEWLDKSQELLDELISHRNNKAKRDEIIDRDSSQKHWKSLKEELKKLSFGKCWYSEAREIYSYYHVDHFRPKKSAIDDTSGKKVKRDGYWWFTFNYKNFRLSGGIGNTLKVDHFAVKANCAKCPEDDCEDEIIYFLDPTKKNDPKKLIINEDGEMKPSNTIETNWDHIRAKYTIEKLDLNFPELKTERHIKWKKCNSMIQEIDWLDAAYQASPSVRKEERIENKLNDIRKLIAPCEELSATNRACLRASRREWALALLEESIDVESICIDYKIPKEKNVEAT
;
A
#
# COMPACT_ATOMS: atom_id res chain seq x y z
N MET A 1 2.31 -4.71 -1.08
CA MET A 1 1.03 -3.90 -1.02
C MET A 1 0.05 -4.59 -0.13
N ILE A 2 -0.58 -3.86 0.79
CA ILE A 2 -1.64 -4.35 1.68
C ILE A 2 -2.95 -3.65 1.37
N TYR A 3 -4.06 -4.30 1.70
CA TYR A 3 -5.37 -3.65 1.68
C TYR A 3 -5.49 -2.65 2.83
N ILE A 4 -5.92 -1.44 2.52
CA ILE A 4 -6.21 -0.37 3.48
C ILE A 4 -7.68 0.01 3.36
N ASP A 5 -8.42 -0.17 4.43
CA ASP A 5 -9.81 0.30 4.51
C ASP A 5 -9.82 1.79 4.85
N ILE A 6 -9.85 2.63 3.83
CA ILE A 6 -9.88 4.09 3.98
C ILE A 6 -11.16 4.59 4.68
N ASN A 7 -12.23 3.79 4.70
CA ASN A 7 -13.48 4.17 5.36
C ASN A 7 -13.42 4.09 6.89
N LYS A 8 -12.35 3.47 7.44
CA LYS A 8 -12.07 3.50 8.89
C LYS A 8 -11.61 4.86 9.39
N PHE A 9 -11.37 5.80 8.49
CA PHE A 9 -10.97 7.16 8.80
C PHE A 9 -11.88 8.16 8.11
N VAL A 10 -12.33 9.14 8.86
CA VAL A 10 -13.05 10.32 8.37
C VAL A 10 -12.37 11.53 8.98
N PRO A 11 -11.92 12.51 8.18
CA PRO A 11 -11.37 13.77 8.70
C PRO A 11 -12.39 14.53 9.57
N SER A 12 -11.90 15.49 10.36
CA SER A 12 -12.79 16.39 11.10
C SER A 12 -13.69 17.19 10.16
N GLN A 13 -14.85 17.62 10.66
CA GLN A 13 -15.77 18.45 9.88
C GLN A 13 -15.09 19.76 9.41
N GLU A 14 -14.30 20.38 10.27
CA GLU A 14 -13.50 21.57 9.91
C GLU A 14 -12.58 21.32 8.71
N TRP A 15 -11.91 20.13 8.68
CA TRP A 15 -11.07 19.75 7.55
C TRP A 15 -11.88 19.54 6.27
N LEU A 16 -13.07 18.92 6.38
CA LEU A 16 -13.97 18.68 5.25
C LEU A 16 -14.53 20.00 4.71
N ASP A 17 -14.96 20.91 5.58
CA ASP A 17 -15.47 22.22 5.19
C ASP A 17 -14.40 23.02 4.45
N LYS A 18 -13.16 23.03 4.98
CA LYS A 18 -12.04 23.69 4.31
C LYS A 18 -11.69 23.06 2.96
N SER A 19 -11.79 21.74 2.84
CA SER A 19 -11.62 21.03 1.57
C SER A 19 -12.66 21.43 0.54
N GLN A 20 -13.92 21.63 0.97
CA GLN A 20 -14.98 22.08 0.09
C GLN A 20 -14.75 23.51 -0.39
N GLU A 21 -14.37 24.44 0.51
CA GLU A 21 -14.01 25.82 0.11
C GLU A 21 -12.91 25.85 -0.95
N LEU A 22 -11.86 25.04 -0.76
CA LEU A 22 -10.74 24.94 -1.70
C LEU A 22 -11.16 24.31 -3.05
N LEU A 23 -12.07 23.34 -3.00
CA LEU A 23 -12.65 22.75 -4.21
C LEU A 23 -13.50 23.76 -4.97
N ASP A 24 -14.33 24.52 -4.29
CA ASP A 24 -15.18 25.57 -4.89
C ASP A 24 -14.32 26.66 -5.55
N GLU A 25 -13.19 27.02 -4.92
CA GLU A 25 -12.20 27.92 -5.54
C GLU A 25 -11.62 27.32 -6.83
N LEU A 26 -11.26 26.03 -6.84
CA LEU A 26 -10.79 25.35 -8.06
C LEU A 26 -11.87 25.31 -9.15
N ILE A 27 -13.12 25.04 -8.79
CA ILE A 27 -14.27 25.00 -9.70
C ILE A 27 -14.50 26.37 -10.33
N SER A 28 -14.37 27.46 -9.56
CA SER A 28 -14.51 28.83 -10.10
C SER A 28 -13.47 29.15 -11.19
N HIS A 29 -12.35 28.41 -11.19
CA HIS A 29 -11.28 28.52 -12.16
C HIS A 29 -11.16 27.30 -13.10
N ARG A 30 -12.26 26.53 -13.28
CA ARG A 30 -12.24 25.25 -14.03
C ARG A 30 -11.61 25.33 -15.42
N ASN A 31 -11.75 26.44 -16.10
CA ASN A 31 -11.21 26.66 -17.45
C ASN A 31 -9.84 27.35 -17.47
N ASN A 32 -9.24 27.62 -16.30
CA ASN A 32 -7.95 28.27 -16.19
C ASN A 32 -6.96 27.37 -15.44
N LYS A 33 -6.27 26.53 -16.19
CA LYS A 33 -5.29 25.58 -15.61
C LYS A 33 -4.21 26.27 -14.80
N ALA A 34 -3.65 27.38 -15.29
CA ALA A 34 -2.57 28.09 -14.58
C ALA A 34 -3.05 28.57 -13.20
N LYS A 35 -4.29 29.06 -13.11
CA LYS A 35 -4.86 29.50 -11.83
C LYS A 35 -5.16 28.32 -10.89
N ARG A 36 -5.66 27.21 -11.43
CA ARG A 36 -5.83 25.98 -10.62
C ARG A 36 -4.49 25.47 -10.07
N ASP A 37 -3.45 25.44 -10.91
CA ASP A 37 -2.12 25.01 -10.50
C ASP A 37 -1.55 25.92 -9.42
N GLU A 38 -1.75 27.25 -9.51
CA GLU A 38 -1.37 28.22 -8.45
C GLU A 38 -2.08 27.94 -7.13
N ILE A 39 -3.40 27.69 -7.15
CA ILE A 39 -4.18 27.37 -5.95
C ILE A 39 -3.67 26.07 -5.30
N ILE A 40 -3.39 25.06 -6.12
CA ILE A 40 -2.85 23.78 -5.65
C ILE A 40 -1.46 23.93 -5.05
N ASP A 41 -0.61 24.78 -5.63
CA ASP A 41 0.77 24.96 -5.18
C ASP A 41 0.90 25.89 -3.95
N ARG A 42 -0.13 26.61 -3.55
CA ARG A 42 -0.11 27.43 -2.33
C ARG A 42 0.34 26.60 -1.13
N ASP A 43 1.17 27.18 -0.30
CA ASP A 43 1.64 26.55 0.93
C ASP A 43 0.47 26.15 1.85
N SER A 44 -0.56 26.99 1.97
CA SER A 44 -1.77 26.69 2.73
C SER A 44 -2.52 25.45 2.20
N SER A 45 -2.64 25.32 0.88
CA SER A 45 -3.26 24.15 0.23
C SER A 45 -2.44 22.89 0.51
N GLN A 46 -1.11 22.98 0.37
CA GLN A 46 -0.22 21.85 0.65
C GLN A 46 -0.26 21.43 2.12
N LYS A 47 -0.23 22.37 3.06
CA LYS A 47 -0.37 22.10 4.49
C LYS A 47 -1.71 21.42 4.81
N HIS A 48 -2.77 21.81 4.11
CA HIS A 48 -4.10 21.25 4.32
C HIS A 48 -4.13 19.73 4.07
N TRP A 49 -3.74 19.23 2.89
CA TRP A 49 -3.76 17.77 2.67
C TRP A 49 -2.66 17.03 3.45
N LYS A 50 -1.47 17.65 3.65
CA LYS A 50 -0.39 17.06 4.44
C LYS A 50 -0.76 16.88 5.91
N SER A 51 -1.71 17.65 6.44
CA SER A 51 -2.17 17.54 7.84
C SER A 51 -2.77 16.16 8.16
N LEU A 52 -3.28 15.43 7.16
CA LEU A 52 -3.80 14.09 7.36
C LEU A 52 -2.74 12.99 7.38
N LYS A 53 -1.45 13.31 7.17
CA LYS A 53 -0.37 12.31 7.08
C LYS A 53 -0.36 11.35 8.27
N GLU A 54 -0.43 11.88 9.49
CA GLU A 54 -0.38 11.04 10.70
C GLU A 54 -1.59 10.11 10.83
N GLU A 55 -2.77 10.55 10.41
CA GLU A 55 -3.96 9.70 10.40
C GLU A 55 -3.85 8.59 9.34
N LEU A 56 -3.33 8.91 8.14
CA LEU A 56 -3.07 7.91 7.12
C LEU A 56 -2.01 6.88 7.57
N LYS A 57 -1.01 7.30 8.34
CA LYS A 57 -0.01 6.39 8.94
C LYS A 57 -0.65 5.39 9.89
N LYS A 58 -1.65 5.80 10.69
CA LYS A 58 -2.35 4.91 11.61
C LYS A 58 -3.06 3.77 10.88
N LEU A 59 -3.64 4.02 9.71
CA LEU A 59 -4.35 3.01 8.92
C LEU A 59 -3.45 1.85 8.45
N SER A 60 -2.15 2.06 8.36
CA SER A 60 -1.17 1.06 7.90
C SER A 60 -0.13 0.70 8.96
N PHE A 61 -0.33 1.07 10.21
CA PHE A 61 0.68 0.88 11.26
C PHE A 61 2.03 1.49 10.88
N GLY A 62 2.03 2.69 10.32
CA GLY A 62 3.23 3.41 9.91
C GLY A 62 3.98 2.79 8.73
N LYS A 63 3.30 2.11 7.81
CA LYS A 63 3.91 1.51 6.61
C LYS A 63 3.44 2.19 5.34
N CYS A 64 4.30 2.25 4.32
CA CYS A 64 3.90 2.62 2.98
C CYS A 64 2.79 1.67 2.46
N TRP A 65 1.72 2.22 1.90
CA TRP A 65 0.59 1.41 1.44
C TRP A 65 0.92 0.55 0.21
N TYR A 66 1.93 0.96 -0.56
CA TYR A 66 2.37 0.24 -1.76
C TYR A 66 3.44 -0.82 -1.47
N SER A 67 4.54 -0.42 -0.82
CA SER A 67 5.69 -1.31 -0.57
C SER A 67 5.55 -2.16 0.68
N GLU A 68 4.75 -1.75 1.67
CA GLU A 68 4.69 -2.23 3.06
C GLU A 68 5.97 -1.97 3.90
N ALA A 69 6.95 -1.26 3.34
CA ALA A 69 8.13 -0.87 4.08
C ALA A 69 7.85 0.33 4.99
N ARG A 70 8.65 0.45 6.05
CA ARG A 70 8.73 1.67 6.88
C ARG A 70 9.83 2.57 6.38
N GLU A 71 9.56 3.86 6.39
CA GLU A 71 10.59 4.86 6.11
C GLU A 71 11.40 5.13 7.37
N ILE A 72 12.68 4.72 7.37
CA ILE A 72 13.59 4.92 8.50
C ILE A 72 14.38 6.21 8.34
N TYR A 73 14.76 6.56 7.10
CA TYR A 73 15.63 7.70 6.78
C TYR A 73 15.04 8.65 5.75
N SER A 74 13.79 8.48 5.41
CA SER A 74 13.02 9.32 4.48
C SER A 74 11.69 9.72 5.08
N TYR A 75 10.96 10.61 4.41
CA TYR A 75 9.64 11.04 4.83
C TYR A 75 8.56 10.33 4.07
N TYR A 76 7.43 10.09 4.75
CA TYR A 76 6.21 9.72 4.06
C TYR A 76 5.61 10.90 3.32
N HIS A 77 5.00 10.60 2.19
CA HIS A 77 4.26 11.54 1.38
C HIS A 77 2.77 11.18 1.36
N VAL A 78 1.93 12.21 1.34
CA VAL A 78 0.52 12.05 0.97
C VAL A 78 0.47 12.09 -0.55
N ASP A 79 0.46 10.89 -1.15
CA ASP A 79 0.33 10.71 -2.60
C ASP A 79 -1.13 10.89 -3.02
N HIS A 80 -1.34 11.64 -4.10
CA HIS A 80 -2.63 11.70 -4.77
C HIS A 80 -2.73 10.54 -5.74
N PHE A 81 -3.54 9.53 -5.43
CA PHE A 81 -3.69 8.33 -6.26
C PHE A 81 -4.00 8.71 -7.72
N ARG A 82 -5.05 9.52 -7.95
CA ARG A 82 -5.27 10.26 -9.19
C ARG A 82 -4.51 11.58 -9.12
N PRO A 83 -3.52 11.80 -10.00
CA PRO A 83 -2.66 12.98 -9.93
C PRO A 83 -3.44 14.29 -10.10
N LYS A 84 -3.10 15.29 -9.32
CA LYS A 84 -3.88 16.53 -9.21
C LYS A 84 -3.68 17.54 -10.35
N LYS A 85 -2.48 17.66 -10.94
CA LYS A 85 -2.18 18.72 -11.93
C LYS A 85 -2.06 18.20 -13.35
N SER A 86 -1.48 17.04 -13.52
CA SER A 86 -1.35 16.37 -14.81
C SER A 86 -1.34 14.87 -14.63
N ALA A 87 -1.77 14.12 -15.63
CA ALA A 87 -1.68 12.66 -15.67
C ALA A 87 -0.97 12.23 -16.95
N ILE A 88 -0.02 11.29 -16.81
CA ILE A 88 0.79 10.75 -17.89
C ILE A 88 0.35 9.32 -18.16
N ASP A 89 0.00 9.05 -19.42
CA ASP A 89 -0.16 7.71 -19.96
C ASP A 89 1.00 7.42 -20.89
N ASP A 90 1.74 6.35 -20.65
CA ASP A 90 2.87 5.90 -21.46
C ASP A 90 2.75 4.43 -21.90
N THR A 91 1.54 3.87 -21.77
CA THR A 91 1.26 2.45 -22.08
C THR A 91 1.35 2.12 -23.58
N SER A 92 1.22 3.11 -24.45
CA SER A 92 1.35 2.97 -25.91
C SER A 92 2.79 3.14 -26.44
N GLY A 93 3.79 3.24 -25.54
CA GLY A 93 5.17 3.55 -25.90
C GLY A 93 5.45 5.04 -26.17
N LYS A 94 4.40 5.89 -26.13
CA LYS A 94 4.50 7.35 -26.20
C LYS A 94 3.91 7.95 -24.94
N LYS A 95 4.61 8.93 -24.37
CA LYS A 95 4.09 9.69 -23.22
C LYS A 95 3.01 10.65 -23.68
N VAL A 96 1.77 10.38 -23.28
CA VAL A 96 0.63 11.29 -23.50
C VAL A 96 0.33 11.98 -22.17
N LYS A 97 0.49 13.28 -22.13
CA LYS A 97 0.17 14.10 -20.96
C LYS A 97 -1.21 14.74 -21.15
N ARG A 98 -2.07 14.60 -20.14
CA ARG A 98 -3.41 15.21 -20.07
C ARG A 98 -3.54 16.03 -18.81
N ASP A 99 -4.64 16.77 -18.67
CA ASP A 99 -4.95 17.44 -17.41
C ASP A 99 -5.15 16.40 -16.29
N GLY A 100 -4.76 16.77 -15.08
CA GLY A 100 -4.92 15.90 -13.91
C GLY A 100 -6.34 15.96 -13.36
N TYR A 101 -6.57 15.21 -12.33
CA TYR A 101 -7.83 15.14 -11.60
C TYR A 101 -7.85 16.21 -10.50
N TRP A 102 -7.77 17.49 -10.92
CA TRP A 102 -7.66 18.63 -10.01
C TRP A 102 -8.82 18.71 -9.00
N TRP A 103 -10.01 18.20 -9.34
CA TRP A 103 -11.17 18.12 -8.47
C TRP A 103 -11.05 17.09 -7.34
N PHE A 104 -10.07 16.19 -7.40
CA PHE A 104 -9.73 15.28 -6.32
C PHE A 104 -8.57 15.76 -5.43
N THR A 105 -8.06 16.97 -5.66
CA THR A 105 -6.90 17.51 -4.91
C THR A 105 -7.12 17.49 -3.40
N PHE A 106 -8.33 17.84 -2.95
CA PHE A 106 -8.67 17.91 -1.53
C PHE A 106 -9.61 16.80 -1.08
N ASN A 107 -9.77 15.74 -1.87
CA ASN A 107 -10.54 14.57 -1.50
C ASN A 107 -9.65 13.56 -0.78
N TYR A 108 -9.83 13.37 0.53
CA TYR A 108 -9.02 12.44 1.33
C TYR A 108 -9.10 10.99 0.85
N LYS A 109 -10.19 10.57 0.20
CA LYS A 109 -10.32 9.24 -0.41
C LYS A 109 -9.38 9.04 -1.59
N ASN A 110 -8.84 10.11 -2.15
CA ASN A 110 -7.80 10.07 -3.19
C ASN A 110 -6.37 10.00 -2.62
N PHE A 111 -6.19 10.01 -1.29
CA PHE A 111 -4.87 10.01 -0.67
C PHE A 111 -4.36 8.60 -0.40
N ARG A 112 -3.06 8.41 -0.57
CA ARG A 112 -2.33 7.18 -0.22
C ARG A 112 -1.06 7.57 0.51
N LEU A 113 -0.70 6.82 1.56
CA LEU A 113 0.58 7.00 2.22
C LEU A 113 1.67 6.32 1.40
N SER A 114 2.59 7.08 0.83
CA SER A 114 3.69 6.56 0.02
C SER A 114 5.04 6.85 0.67
N GLY A 115 5.96 5.91 0.58
CA GLY A 115 7.38 6.15 0.86
C GLY A 115 8.02 7.05 -0.21
N GLY A 116 9.19 7.60 0.10
CA GLY A 116 9.88 8.57 -0.74
C GLY A 116 10.15 8.09 -2.16
N ILE A 117 10.71 6.88 -2.31
CA ILE A 117 11.07 6.30 -3.63
C ILE A 117 9.82 6.14 -4.50
N GLY A 118 8.78 5.44 -4.02
CA GLY A 118 7.57 5.21 -4.79
C GLY A 118 6.86 6.51 -5.19
N ASN A 119 6.81 7.49 -4.30
CA ASN A 119 6.23 8.80 -4.60
C ASN A 119 7.02 9.56 -5.68
N THR A 120 8.35 9.52 -5.61
CA THR A 120 9.24 10.19 -6.57
C THR A 120 9.14 9.57 -7.97
N LEU A 121 8.92 8.27 -8.07
CA LEU A 121 8.83 7.56 -9.36
C LEU A 121 7.42 7.61 -9.95
N LYS A 122 6.39 7.53 -9.12
CA LYS A 122 5.00 7.65 -9.58
C LYS A 122 4.73 9.01 -10.21
N VAL A 123 5.17 10.09 -9.60
CA VAL A 123 4.94 11.48 -10.06
C VAL A 123 3.51 11.65 -10.58
N ASP A 124 3.38 11.87 -11.88
CA ASP A 124 2.11 12.07 -12.61
C ASP A 124 1.69 10.85 -13.43
N HIS A 125 2.41 9.72 -13.32
CA HIS A 125 2.00 8.50 -14.05
C HIS A 125 0.63 8.03 -13.57
N PHE A 126 -0.31 7.94 -14.49
CA PHE A 126 -1.66 7.43 -14.25
C PHE A 126 -2.34 7.08 -15.56
N ALA A 127 -2.10 5.87 -16.04
CA ALA A 127 -2.68 5.37 -17.26
C ALA A 127 -4.09 4.84 -17.04
N VAL A 128 -4.99 5.15 -17.97
CA VAL A 128 -6.38 4.72 -18.00
C VAL A 128 -6.67 4.04 -19.33
N LYS A 129 -7.07 2.78 -19.28
CA LYS A 129 -7.37 1.97 -20.47
C LYS A 129 -8.66 2.42 -21.17
N ALA A 130 -9.69 2.77 -20.39
CA ALA A 130 -10.99 3.17 -20.89
C ALA A 130 -11.74 4.05 -19.89
N ASN A 131 -12.73 4.79 -20.37
CA ASN A 131 -13.64 5.63 -19.59
C ASN A 131 -12.93 6.71 -18.76
N CYS A 132 -11.83 7.28 -19.30
CA CYS A 132 -11.05 8.28 -18.61
C CYS A 132 -11.89 9.54 -18.32
N ALA A 133 -12.08 9.87 -17.05
CA ALA A 133 -12.74 11.08 -16.62
C ALA A 133 -11.91 12.32 -17.00
N LYS A 134 -12.58 13.36 -17.51
CA LYS A 134 -11.98 14.60 -18.02
C LYS A 134 -12.41 15.84 -17.24
N CYS A 135 -13.46 15.72 -16.46
CA CYS A 135 -14.05 16.81 -15.69
C CYS A 135 -14.70 16.28 -14.39
N PRO A 136 -15.04 17.18 -13.45
CA PRO A 136 -15.66 16.79 -12.18
C PRO A 136 -17.02 16.06 -12.32
N GLU A 137 -17.70 16.26 -13.44
CA GLU A 137 -19.02 15.68 -13.72
C GLU A 137 -18.94 14.25 -14.24
N ASP A 138 -17.76 13.79 -14.68
CA ASP A 138 -17.54 12.43 -15.17
C ASP A 138 -17.45 11.45 -14.00
N ASP A 139 -18.01 10.24 -14.16
CA ASP A 139 -17.90 9.18 -13.17
C ASP A 139 -16.53 8.51 -13.24
N CYS A 140 -15.74 8.65 -12.17
CA CYS A 140 -14.43 8.01 -12.05
C CYS A 140 -14.49 6.55 -11.57
N GLU A 141 -15.64 6.05 -11.13
CA GLU A 141 -15.79 4.64 -10.72
C GLU A 141 -15.77 3.71 -11.93
N ASP A 142 -16.18 4.20 -13.11
CA ASP A 142 -16.16 3.46 -14.37
C ASP A 142 -14.79 3.42 -15.06
N GLU A 143 -13.79 4.14 -14.54
CA GLU A 143 -12.45 4.14 -15.12
C GLU A 143 -11.78 2.77 -15.02
N ILE A 144 -11.28 2.27 -16.15
CA ILE A 144 -10.43 1.07 -16.20
C ILE A 144 -8.98 1.52 -16.08
N ILE A 145 -8.44 1.53 -14.88
CA ILE A 145 -7.11 2.05 -14.54
C ILE A 145 -6.03 0.97 -14.49
N TYR A 146 -4.81 1.33 -14.86
CA TYR A 146 -3.66 0.43 -14.80
C TYR A 146 -3.12 0.25 -13.37
N PHE A 147 -3.05 1.31 -12.56
CA PHE A 147 -2.56 1.18 -11.21
C PHE A 147 -3.45 0.27 -10.35
N LEU A 148 -2.81 -0.58 -9.56
CA LEU A 148 -3.46 -1.24 -8.43
C LEU A 148 -3.63 -0.24 -7.29
N ASP A 149 -4.82 -0.26 -6.68
CA ASP A 149 -5.17 0.63 -5.59
C ASP A 149 -5.17 -0.12 -4.26
N PRO A 150 -4.33 0.24 -3.28
CA PRO A 150 -4.32 -0.41 -1.97
C PRO A 150 -5.65 -0.27 -1.22
N THR A 151 -6.54 0.65 -1.60
CA THR A 151 -7.88 0.78 -0.99
C THR A 151 -8.96 -0.10 -1.64
N LYS A 152 -8.62 -0.81 -2.70
CA LYS A 152 -9.53 -1.80 -3.34
C LYS A 152 -9.14 -3.20 -2.87
N LYS A 153 -10.05 -3.86 -2.14
CA LYS A 153 -9.82 -5.14 -1.41
C LYS A 153 -9.13 -6.25 -2.23
N ASN A 154 -9.38 -6.28 -3.55
CA ASN A 154 -8.86 -7.34 -4.42
C ASN A 154 -7.57 -6.96 -5.15
N ASP A 155 -7.17 -5.69 -5.17
CA ASP A 155 -5.98 -5.25 -5.91
C ASP A 155 -4.67 -5.76 -5.30
N PRO A 156 -4.45 -5.75 -3.98
CA PRO A 156 -3.24 -6.34 -3.39
C PRO A 156 -3.07 -7.83 -3.69
N LYS A 157 -4.17 -8.57 -3.91
CA LYS A 157 -4.12 -10.01 -4.22
C LYS A 157 -3.58 -10.32 -5.61
N LYS A 158 -3.47 -9.31 -6.48
CA LYS A 158 -2.90 -9.42 -7.82
C LYS A 158 -1.37 -9.43 -7.82
N LEU A 159 -0.77 -9.29 -6.64
CA LEU A 159 0.67 -9.29 -6.41
C LEU A 159 1.07 -10.49 -5.56
N ILE A 160 2.16 -11.14 -5.91
CA ILE A 160 2.82 -12.17 -5.10
C ILE A 160 4.29 -11.81 -4.89
N ILE A 161 4.90 -12.41 -3.87
CA ILE A 161 6.33 -12.28 -3.57
C ILE A 161 6.91 -13.69 -3.62
N ASN A 162 8.04 -13.87 -4.32
CA ASN A 162 8.76 -15.13 -4.38
C ASN A 162 9.86 -15.22 -3.31
N GLU A 163 10.55 -16.37 -3.26
CA GLU A 163 11.64 -16.63 -2.31
C GLU A 163 12.82 -15.67 -2.43
N ASP A 164 13.06 -15.09 -3.62
CA ASP A 164 14.11 -14.09 -3.84
C ASP A 164 13.69 -12.68 -3.38
N GLY A 165 12.51 -12.53 -2.81
CA GLY A 165 11.95 -11.24 -2.40
C GLY A 165 11.39 -10.41 -3.55
N GLU A 166 11.35 -10.95 -4.76
CA GLU A 166 10.83 -10.27 -5.94
C GLU A 166 9.30 -10.27 -5.94
N MET A 167 8.72 -9.10 -6.17
CA MET A 167 7.28 -8.95 -6.38
C MET A 167 6.92 -9.21 -7.83
N LYS A 168 5.92 -10.04 -8.05
CA LYS A 168 5.43 -10.45 -9.39
C LYS A 168 3.92 -10.36 -9.49
N PRO A 169 3.37 -10.28 -10.71
CA PRO A 169 1.95 -10.53 -10.93
C PRO A 169 1.53 -11.91 -10.41
N SER A 170 0.40 -12.00 -9.72
CA SER A 170 -0.15 -13.29 -9.27
C SER A 170 -0.70 -14.13 -10.43
N ASN A 171 -1.22 -13.48 -11.47
CA ASN A 171 -1.63 -14.14 -12.69
C ASN A 171 -0.45 -14.23 -13.65
N THR A 172 -0.12 -15.43 -14.12
CA THR A 172 1.04 -15.69 -14.99
C THR A 172 0.75 -15.47 -16.48
N ILE A 173 -0.51 -15.27 -16.87
CA ILE A 173 -0.89 -15.03 -18.27
C ILE A 173 -0.65 -13.55 -18.59
N GLU A 174 0.36 -13.24 -19.38
CA GLU A 174 0.80 -11.86 -19.68
C GLU A 174 -0.27 -10.99 -20.33
N THR A 175 -1.20 -11.58 -21.09
CA THR A 175 -2.32 -10.86 -21.72
C THR A 175 -3.50 -10.62 -20.79
N ASN A 176 -3.50 -11.23 -19.60
CA ASN A 176 -4.54 -11.03 -18.60
C ASN A 176 -4.47 -9.62 -18.02
N TRP A 177 -5.62 -8.99 -17.86
CA TRP A 177 -5.70 -7.61 -17.36
C TRP A 177 -5.12 -7.44 -15.95
N ASP A 178 -5.30 -8.40 -15.06
CA ASP A 178 -4.74 -8.35 -13.72
C ASP A 178 -3.21 -8.45 -13.75
N HIS A 179 -2.64 -9.25 -14.66
CA HIS A 179 -1.18 -9.30 -14.90
C HIS A 179 -0.66 -7.95 -15.36
N ILE A 180 -1.30 -7.36 -16.38
CA ILE A 180 -0.91 -6.06 -16.94
C ILE A 180 -0.92 -4.98 -15.87
N ARG A 181 -1.98 -4.90 -15.05
CA ARG A 181 -2.09 -3.94 -13.95
C ARG A 181 -0.99 -4.14 -12.89
N ALA A 182 -0.76 -5.39 -12.50
CA ALA A 182 0.27 -5.72 -11.52
C ALA A 182 1.66 -5.33 -12.02
N LYS A 183 2.01 -5.70 -13.27
CA LYS A 183 3.28 -5.34 -13.90
C LYS A 183 3.47 -3.82 -13.98
N TYR A 184 2.46 -3.10 -14.48
CA TYR A 184 2.48 -1.62 -14.52
C TYR A 184 2.74 -1.01 -13.14
N THR A 185 2.03 -1.49 -12.12
CA THR A 185 2.18 -0.97 -10.74
C THR A 185 3.57 -1.26 -10.17
N ILE A 186 4.10 -2.48 -10.38
CA ILE A 186 5.44 -2.86 -9.93
C ILE A 186 6.49 -1.94 -10.56
N GLU A 187 6.41 -1.71 -11.87
CA GLU A 187 7.37 -0.90 -12.63
C GLU A 187 7.29 0.59 -12.24
N LYS A 188 6.06 1.16 -12.17
CA LYS A 188 5.90 2.60 -11.91
C LYS A 188 6.20 3.03 -10.48
N LEU A 189 6.14 2.10 -9.52
CA LEU A 189 6.45 2.36 -8.11
C LEU A 189 7.80 1.75 -7.71
N ASP A 190 8.52 1.11 -8.65
CA ASP A 190 9.75 0.35 -8.41
C ASP A 190 9.64 -0.58 -7.18
N LEU A 191 8.57 -1.39 -7.16
CA LEU A 191 8.32 -2.28 -6.03
C LEU A 191 9.35 -3.42 -5.92
N ASN A 192 10.29 -3.49 -6.86
CA ASN A 192 11.45 -4.38 -6.84
C ASN A 192 12.78 -3.62 -6.64
N PHE A 193 12.72 -2.42 -6.03
CA PHE A 193 13.92 -1.70 -5.61
C PHE A 193 14.89 -2.64 -4.87
N PRO A 194 16.20 -2.61 -5.17
CA PRO A 194 17.13 -3.65 -4.72
C PRO A 194 17.12 -3.91 -3.21
N GLU A 195 17.10 -2.85 -2.39
CA GLU A 195 17.08 -2.96 -0.94
C GLU A 195 15.77 -3.55 -0.44
N LEU A 196 14.64 -3.15 -1.02
CA LEU A 196 13.33 -3.68 -0.68
C LEU A 196 13.22 -5.18 -1.03
N LYS A 197 13.78 -5.58 -2.17
CA LYS A 197 13.87 -6.99 -2.57
C LYS A 197 14.74 -7.78 -1.60
N THR A 198 15.89 -7.23 -1.19
CA THR A 198 16.81 -7.85 -0.22
C THR A 198 16.11 -8.06 1.13
N GLU A 199 15.43 -7.05 1.67
CA GLU A 199 14.71 -7.16 2.94
C GLU A 199 13.59 -8.20 2.89
N ARG A 200 12.85 -8.28 1.79
CA ARG A 200 11.84 -9.34 1.59
C ARG A 200 12.48 -10.73 1.56
N HIS A 201 13.62 -10.89 0.89
CA HIS A 201 14.34 -12.15 0.87
C HIS A 201 14.79 -12.58 2.28
N ILE A 202 15.31 -11.65 3.08
CA ILE A 202 15.67 -11.92 4.49
C ILE A 202 14.44 -12.37 5.29
N LYS A 203 13.32 -11.66 5.17
CA LYS A 203 12.04 -12.03 5.81
C LYS A 203 11.56 -13.41 5.37
N TRP A 204 11.64 -13.70 4.08
CA TRP A 204 11.28 -15.02 3.53
C TRP A 204 12.11 -16.13 4.14
N LYS A 205 13.44 -16.00 4.16
CA LYS A 205 14.34 -16.99 4.76
C LYS A 205 14.02 -17.22 6.23
N LYS A 206 13.81 -16.15 6.99
CA LYS A 206 13.43 -16.27 8.42
C LYS A 206 12.12 -17.04 8.58
N CYS A 207 11.10 -16.70 7.82
CA CYS A 207 9.80 -17.38 7.87
C CYS A 207 9.96 -18.86 7.48
N ASN A 208 10.68 -19.16 6.41
CA ASN A 208 10.93 -20.55 5.96
C ASN A 208 11.68 -21.38 7.01
N SER A 209 12.68 -20.81 7.69
CA SER A 209 13.37 -21.48 8.81
C SER A 209 12.41 -21.82 9.95
N MET A 210 11.48 -20.93 10.27
CA MET A 210 10.47 -21.19 11.31
C MET A 210 9.48 -22.30 10.89
N ILE A 211 9.11 -22.36 9.62
CA ILE A 211 8.29 -23.44 9.07
C ILE A 211 9.00 -24.79 9.25
N GLN A 212 10.28 -24.86 8.88
CA GLN A 212 11.07 -26.08 9.05
C GLN A 212 11.22 -26.49 10.52
N GLU A 213 11.37 -25.54 11.43
CA GLU A 213 11.44 -25.80 12.88
C GLU A 213 10.10 -26.39 13.40
N ILE A 214 8.97 -25.87 12.93
CA ILE A 214 7.64 -26.40 13.30
C ILE A 214 7.47 -27.84 12.77
N ASP A 215 7.83 -28.09 11.50
CA ASP A 215 7.76 -29.44 10.93
C ASP A 215 8.60 -30.43 11.74
N TRP A 216 9.81 -30.02 12.17
CA TRP A 216 10.67 -30.86 13.02
C TRP A 216 10.06 -31.08 14.42
N LEU A 217 9.49 -30.06 15.04
CA LEU A 217 8.84 -30.15 16.34
C LEU A 217 7.60 -31.06 16.28
N ASP A 218 6.81 -30.94 15.23
CA ASP A 218 5.63 -31.79 15.02
C ASP A 218 6.05 -33.26 14.84
N ALA A 219 7.01 -33.57 14.01
CA ALA A 219 7.54 -34.92 13.85
C ALA A 219 8.05 -35.50 15.20
N ALA A 220 8.73 -34.69 16.01
CA ALA A 220 9.18 -35.10 17.34
C ALA A 220 8.02 -35.30 18.34
N TYR A 221 6.93 -34.53 18.20
CA TYR A 221 5.69 -34.71 18.98
C TYR A 221 4.99 -36.01 18.58
N GLN A 222 4.82 -36.27 17.30
CA GLN A 222 4.20 -37.49 16.79
C GLN A 222 4.95 -38.75 17.24
N ALA A 223 6.28 -38.69 17.28
CA ALA A 223 7.11 -39.82 17.74
C ALA A 223 6.99 -40.08 19.24
N SER A 224 6.82 -39.06 20.06
CA SER A 224 6.69 -39.14 21.52
C SER A 224 5.94 -37.90 22.06
N PRO A 225 4.61 -37.96 22.16
CA PRO A 225 3.79 -36.85 22.64
C PRO A 225 4.16 -36.42 24.07
N SER A 226 4.21 -35.10 24.28
CA SER A 226 4.34 -34.52 25.63
C SER A 226 3.82 -33.07 25.63
N VAL A 227 3.29 -32.62 26.77
CA VAL A 227 2.79 -31.25 26.96
C VAL A 227 3.86 -30.22 26.62
N ARG A 228 5.10 -30.45 27.02
CA ARG A 228 6.23 -29.54 26.74
C ARG A 228 6.50 -29.38 25.24
N LYS A 229 6.31 -30.41 24.42
CA LYS A 229 6.49 -30.32 22.97
C LYS A 229 5.33 -29.58 22.32
N GLU A 230 4.12 -29.85 22.78
CA GLU A 230 2.90 -29.15 22.35
C GLU A 230 3.02 -27.63 22.60
N GLU A 231 3.41 -27.23 23.83
CA GLU A 231 3.64 -25.84 24.18
C GLU A 231 4.70 -25.18 23.28
N ARG A 232 5.76 -25.91 22.92
CA ARG A 232 6.79 -25.38 22.01
C ARG A 232 6.28 -25.13 20.61
N ILE A 233 5.44 -26.03 20.06
CA ILE A 233 4.79 -25.87 18.77
C ILE A 233 3.89 -24.63 18.80
N GLU A 234 3.02 -24.53 19.83
CA GLU A 234 2.10 -23.39 19.95
C GLU A 234 2.84 -22.04 20.09
N ASN A 235 3.94 -22.00 20.84
CA ASN A 235 4.76 -20.80 20.93
C ASN A 235 5.34 -20.39 19.57
N LYS A 236 5.77 -21.36 18.73
CA LYS A 236 6.28 -21.07 17.39
C LYS A 236 5.16 -20.63 16.43
N LEU A 237 3.98 -21.20 16.54
CA LEU A 237 2.80 -20.75 15.78
C LEU A 237 2.44 -19.31 16.15
N ASN A 238 2.49 -18.96 17.44
CA ASN A 238 2.28 -17.60 17.92
C ASN A 238 3.32 -16.60 17.37
N ASP A 239 4.59 -17.03 17.28
CA ASP A 239 5.62 -16.20 16.63
C ASP A 239 5.33 -15.97 15.13
N ILE A 240 4.83 -16.99 14.42
CA ILE A 240 4.40 -16.83 13.02
C ILE A 240 3.19 -15.91 12.91
N ARG A 241 2.19 -16.02 13.81
CA ARG A 241 1.03 -15.09 13.84
C ARG A 241 1.48 -13.64 13.93
N LYS A 242 2.52 -13.34 14.74
CA LYS A 242 3.11 -11.98 14.80
C LYS A 242 3.74 -11.57 13.47
N LEU A 243 4.46 -12.48 12.78
CA LEU A 243 5.11 -12.17 11.49
C LEU A 243 4.12 -11.89 10.37
N ILE A 244 2.92 -12.45 10.42
CA ILE A 244 1.86 -12.23 9.41
C ILE A 244 0.87 -11.14 9.82
N ALA A 245 1.02 -10.55 11.01
CA ALA A 245 0.14 -9.52 11.52
C ALA A 245 0.17 -8.25 10.66
N PRO A 246 -0.95 -7.50 10.57
CA PRO A 246 -1.00 -6.27 9.78
C PRO A 246 -0.02 -5.19 10.22
N CYS A 247 0.38 -5.17 11.50
CA CYS A 247 1.37 -4.23 12.02
C CYS A 247 2.81 -4.59 11.67
N GLU A 248 3.11 -5.85 11.32
CA GLU A 248 4.47 -6.26 10.96
C GLU A 248 4.86 -5.71 9.59
N GLU A 249 6.11 -5.26 9.48
CA GLU A 249 6.67 -4.77 8.23
C GLU A 249 6.85 -5.90 7.22
N LEU A 250 6.48 -5.66 5.96
CA LEU A 250 6.56 -6.64 4.87
C LEU A 250 5.81 -7.95 5.17
N SER A 251 4.73 -7.90 5.96
CA SER A 251 3.94 -9.07 6.36
C SER A 251 3.42 -9.88 5.17
N ALA A 252 3.18 -9.25 4.02
CA ALA A 252 2.80 -9.94 2.80
C ALA A 252 3.86 -10.95 2.33
N THR A 253 5.15 -10.70 2.60
CA THR A 253 6.25 -11.63 2.29
C THR A 253 6.13 -12.90 3.13
N ASN A 254 5.90 -12.77 4.44
CA ASN A 254 5.72 -13.91 5.34
C ASN A 254 4.48 -14.72 4.96
N ARG A 255 3.37 -14.04 4.64
CA ARG A 255 2.15 -14.70 4.13
C ARG A 255 2.38 -15.43 2.82
N ALA A 256 3.20 -14.87 1.91
CA ALA A 256 3.55 -15.52 0.66
C ALA A 256 4.40 -16.79 0.90
N CYS A 257 5.36 -16.73 1.83
CA CYS A 257 6.18 -17.86 2.24
C CYS A 257 5.31 -18.99 2.82
N LEU A 258 4.37 -18.69 3.72
CA LEU A 258 3.43 -19.68 4.26
C LEU A 258 2.59 -20.34 3.16
N ARG A 259 2.04 -19.57 2.21
CA ARG A 259 1.30 -20.14 1.07
C ARG A 259 2.17 -21.06 0.22
N ALA A 260 3.42 -20.65 -0.04
CA ALA A 260 4.36 -21.42 -0.85
C ALA A 260 4.78 -22.74 -0.19
N SER A 261 4.77 -22.80 1.14
CA SER A 261 5.11 -24.02 1.90
C SER A 261 4.10 -25.14 1.69
N ARG A 262 2.85 -24.83 1.32
CA ARG A 262 1.72 -25.76 1.13
C ARG A 262 1.43 -26.64 2.35
N ARG A 263 1.89 -26.27 3.55
CA ARG A 263 1.58 -26.94 4.79
C ARG A 263 0.13 -26.66 5.19
N GLU A 264 -0.63 -27.69 5.54
CA GLU A 264 -2.04 -27.53 5.95
C GLU A 264 -2.17 -26.57 7.13
N TRP A 265 -1.32 -26.73 8.15
CA TRP A 265 -1.31 -25.84 9.30
C TRP A 265 -0.99 -24.37 8.94
N ALA A 266 -0.07 -24.16 7.97
CA ALA A 266 0.29 -22.82 7.53
C ALA A 266 -0.84 -22.14 6.73
N LEU A 267 -1.57 -22.91 5.93
CA LEU A 267 -2.75 -22.42 5.20
C LEU A 267 -3.89 -22.11 6.16
N ALA A 268 -4.17 -23.00 7.13
CA ALA A 268 -5.17 -22.76 8.18
C ALA A 268 -4.86 -21.47 8.96
N LEU A 269 -3.59 -21.25 9.33
CA LEU A 269 -3.15 -20.05 10.04
C LEU A 269 -3.41 -18.75 9.25
N LEU A 270 -3.35 -18.81 7.91
CA LEU A 270 -3.63 -17.65 7.06
C LEU A 270 -5.13 -17.33 6.94
N GLU A 271 -5.99 -18.29 7.26
CA GLU A 271 -7.45 -18.14 7.26
C GLU A 271 -7.98 -17.74 8.65
N GLU A 272 -7.18 -17.91 9.71
CA GLU A 272 -7.55 -17.44 11.05
C GLU A 272 -7.82 -15.93 11.05
N SER A 273 -8.85 -15.52 11.77
CA SER A 273 -9.03 -14.10 12.10
C SER A 273 -7.94 -13.67 13.07
N ILE A 274 -6.98 -12.89 12.59
CA ILE A 274 -5.94 -12.33 13.45
C ILE A 274 -6.60 -11.32 14.38
N ASP A 275 -6.50 -11.53 15.68
CA ASP A 275 -6.83 -10.51 16.65
C ASP A 275 -5.78 -9.37 16.58
N VAL A 276 -6.09 -8.41 15.72
CA VAL A 276 -5.20 -7.26 15.45
C VAL A 276 -5.00 -6.42 16.70
N GLU A 277 -6.03 -6.31 17.55
CA GLU A 277 -5.95 -5.48 18.75
C GLU A 277 -4.95 -6.08 19.74
N SER A 278 -4.98 -7.37 19.98
CA SER A 278 -4.05 -8.01 20.91
C SER A 278 -2.62 -8.11 20.37
N ILE A 279 -2.44 -8.44 19.10
CA ILE A 279 -1.10 -8.64 18.52
C ILE A 279 -0.40 -7.30 18.25
N CYS A 280 -1.16 -6.26 17.89
CA CYS A 280 -0.61 -4.96 17.51
C CYS A 280 -0.67 -3.91 18.63
N ILE A 281 -1.10 -4.27 19.85
CA ILE A 281 -1.30 -3.35 20.96
C ILE A 281 -0.04 -2.59 21.38
N ASP A 282 1.11 -3.26 21.29
CA ASP A 282 2.41 -2.68 21.66
C ASP A 282 3.04 -1.88 20.51
N TYR A 283 2.39 -1.88 19.33
CA TYR A 283 2.94 -1.19 18.19
C TYR A 283 2.74 0.33 18.30
N LYS A 284 3.81 1.04 18.63
CA LYS A 284 3.85 2.51 18.64
C LYS A 284 4.34 3.03 17.30
N ILE A 285 3.49 3.78 16.61
CA ILE A 285 3.90 4.49 15.38
C ILE A 285 4.87 5.60 15.77
N PRO A 286 6.14 5.58 15.28
CA PRO A 286 7.07 6.67 15.54
C PRO A 286 6.51 7.98 14.99
N LYS A 287 6.49 9.03 15.82
CA LYS A 287 6.13 10.38 15.36
C LYS A 287 7.28 10.94 14.53
N GLU A 288 6.98 11.44 13.34
CA GLU A 288 7.94 12.23 12.60
C GLU A 288 8.23 13.53 13.39
N LYS A 289 9.50 13.86 13.54
CA LYS A 289 9.87 15.21 14.04
C LYS A 289 9.42 16.20 12.97
N ASN A 290 8.62 17.20 13.38
CA ASN A 290 8.35 18.34 12.50
C ASN A 290 9.70 19.02 12.18
N VAL A 291 10.28 18.68 11.05
CA VAL A 291 11.34 19.48 10.48
C VAL A 291 10.60 20.58 9.71
N GLU A 292 10.49 21.74 10.31
CA GLU A 292 10.12 22.94 9.58
C GLU A 292 11.16 23.07 8.47
N ALA A 293 10.71 22.94 7.22
CA ALA A 293 11.57 23.25 6.08
C ALA A 293 11.89 24.72 6.15
N THR A 294 13.14 25.03 6.54
CA THR A 294 13.76 26.34 6.39
C THR A 294 13.92 26.70 4.92
#